data_92ef567f39139aed7479ad101990d463
#
_entry.id   92ef567f39139aed7479ad101990d463
#
_cell.length_a   1.000
_cell.length_b   1.000
_cell.length_c   1.000
_cell.angle_alpha   90.00
_cell.angle_beta   90.00
_cell.angle_gamma   90.00
#
_symmetry.space_group_name_H-M   'P 1'
#
loop_
_entity.id
_entity.type
_entity.pdbx_description
1 polymer ?
#
loop_
_entity_poly.entity_id
_entity_poly.type
_entity_poly.pdbx_seq_one_letter_code
_entity_poly.pdbx_strand_id
1 'polypeptide(L)'
;ARADDVLSWLPARITALLLALTVRGLPLRTLARQARKTPSPNSGWPMAAMSMALGVRLAKPGVYVLNGKGRDAGPLDTRRAQKLVSLVVMVLVPLAAVAHFLVALATGA
;
A
#
# COMPACT_ATOMS: atom_id res chain seq x y z
N ALA A 1 12.07 5.86 -13.61
CA ALA A 1 13.14 6.82 -13.42
C ALA A 1 13.30 7.21 -11.96
N ARG A 2 14.48 7.73 -11.59
CA ARG A 2 14.80 8.05 -10.18
C ARG A 2 13.92 9.13 -9.60
N ALA A 3 13.53 10.13 -10.41
CA ALA A 3 12.65 11.22 -9.95
C ALA A 3 11.27 10.67 -9.55
N ASP A 4 10.72 9.78 -10.36
CA ASP A 4 9.43 9.15 -10.06
C ASP A 4 9.52 8.28 -8.80
N ASP A 5 10.63 7.55 -8.64
CA ASP A 5 10.86 6.72 -7.45
C ASP A 5 10.93 7.57 -6.19
N VAL A 6 11.61 8.71 -6.23
CA VAL A 6 11.73 9.62 -5.09
C VAL A 6 10.35 10.23 -4.76
N LEU A 7 9.62 10.69 -5.77
CA LEU A 7 8.29 11.30 -5.58
C LEU A 7 7.26 10.28 -5.06
N SER A 8 7.42 9.02 -5.45
CA SER A 8 6.50 7.95 -5.04
C SER A 8 6.87 7.27 -3.72
N TRP A 9 8.05 7.58 -3.18
CA TRP A 9 8.58 6.90 -2.00
C TRP A 9 7.67 7.03 -0.78
N LEU A 10 7.31 8.26 -0.44
CA LEU A 10 6.47 8.53 0.73
C LEU A 10 5.01 8.10 0.52
N PRO A 11 4.35 8.43 -0.60
CA PRO A 11 2.99 7.97 -0.85
C PRO A 11 2.83 6.45 -0.79
N ALA A 12 3.77 5.69 -1.34
CA ALA A 12 3.72 4.23 -1.32
C ALA A 12 3.73 3.68 0.10
N ARG A 13 4.58 4.24 0.96
CA ARG A 13 4.70 3.80 2.35
C ARG A 13 3.51 4.23 3.19
N ILE A 14 3.00 5.43 2.98
CA ILE A 14 1.77 5.89 3.65
C ILE A 14 0.59 4.99 3.27
N THR A 15 0.43 4.65 2.00
CA THR A 15 -0.63 3.75 1.53
C THR A 15 -0.51 2.39 2.21
N ALA A 16 0.70 1.83 2.26
CA ALA A 16 0.94 0.54 2.91
C ALA A 16 0.62 0.59 4.40
N LEU A 17 1.02 1.66 5.09
CA LEU A 17 0.72 1.82 6.52
C LEU A 17 -0.77 1.98 6.78
N LEU A 18 -1.49 2.71 5.93
CA LEU A 18 -2.94 2.85 6.06
C LEU A 18 -3.65 1.52 5.85
N LEU A 19 -3.21 0.72 4.89
CA LEU A 19 -3.73 -0.63 4.72
C LEU A 19 -3.45 -1.50 5.94
N ALA A 20 -2.26 -1.40 6.51
CA ALA A 20 -1.90 -2.13 7.72
C ALA A 20 -2.74 -1.73 8.92
N LEU A 21 -3.05 -0.44 9.05
CA LEU A 21 -3.92 0.06 10.13
C LEU A 21 -5.37 -0.36 9.94
N THR A 22 -5.83 -0.43 8.69
CA THR A 22 -7.19 -0.87 8.36
C THR A 22 -7.39 -2.34 8.72
N VAL A 23 -6.34 -3.14 8.55
CA VAL A 23 -6.33 -4.56 8.90
C VAL A 23 -5.41 -4.72 10.11
N ARG A 24 -5.99 -4.83 11.28
CA ARG A 24 -5.23 -4.93 12.53
C ARG A 24 -4.29 -6.12 12.52
N GLY A 25 -3.06 -5.90 12.98
CA GLY A 25 -2.11 -6.96 13.22
C GLY A 25 -1.21 -7.32 12.06
N LEU A 26 -1.12 -6.49 11.02
CA LEU A 26 -0.11 -6.71 9.99
C LEU A 26 1.29 -6.42 10.56
N PRO A 27 2.20 -7.42 10.60
CA PRO A 27 3.54 -7.19 11.12
C PRO A 27 4.37 -6.37 10.13
N LEU A 28 4.87 -5.21 10.59
CA LEU A 28 5.60 -4.28 9.73
C LEU A 28 6.91 -4.88 9.19
N ARG A 29 7.57 -5.74 9.97
CA ARG A 29 8.79 -6.41 9.50
C ARG A 29 8.51 -7.34 8.33
N THR A 30 7.43 -8.11 8.42
CA THR A 30 7.02 -9.00 7.34
C THR A 30 6.59 -8.19 6.12
N LEU A 31 5.87 -7.08 6.33
CA LEU A 31 5.49 -6.17 5.25
C LEU A 31 6.72 -5.64 4.51
N ALA A 32 7.72 -5.14 5.23
CA ALA A 32 8.94 -4.63 4.62
C ALA A 32 9.68 -5.72 3.84
N ARG A 33 9.76 -6.93 4.39
CA ARG A 33 10.41 -8.06 3.73
C ARG A 33 9.68 -8.45 2.44
N GLN A 34 8.35 -8.50 2.47
CA GLN A 34 7.57 -8.80 1.28
C GLN A 34 7.69 -7.70 0.22
N ALA A 35 7.66 -6.43 0.64
CA ALA A 35 7.80 -5.31 -0.27
C ALA A 35 9.10 -5.34 -1.07
N ARG A 36 10.19 -5.82 -0.47
CA ARG A 36 11.51 -5.91 -1.10
C ARG A 36 11.60 -7.01 -2.16
N LYS A 37 10.64 -7.91 -2.23
CA LYS A 37 10.64 -8.99 -3.23
C LYS A 37 10.29 -8.51 -4.62
N THR A 38 9.70 -7.33 -4.76
CA THR A 38 9.41 -6.75 -6.06
C THR A 38 10.59 -5.92 -6.55
N PRO A 39 10.79 -5.82 -7.89
CA PRO A 39 11.86 -4.98 -8.42
C PRO A 39 11.59 -3.48 -8.26
N SER A 40 10.34 -3.08 -8.05
CA SER A 40 9.99 -1.68 -7.83
C SER A 40 10.23 -1.28 -6.37
N PRO A 41 10.95 -0.18 -6.10
CA PRO A 41 11.22 0.24 -4.73
C PRO A 41 9.97 0.75 -3.99
N ASN A 42 8.94 1.15 -4.71
CA ASN A 42 7.76 1.79 -4.13
C ASN A 42 6.50 0.95 -4.23
N SER A 43 6.17 0.44 -5.43
CA SER A 43 4.91 -0.28 -5.64
C SER A 43 4.83 -1.57 -4.83
N GLY A 44 5.96 -2.13 -4.43
CA GLY A 44 6.01 -3.32 -3.59
C GLY A 44 5.35 -3.13 -2.23
N TRP A 45 5.34 -1.91 -1.69
CA TRP A 45 4.77 -1.63 -0.37
C TRP A 45 3.25 -1.78 -0.35
N PRO A 46 2.48 -1.09 -1.21
CA PRO A 46 1.03 -1.29 -1.22
C PRO A 46 0.64 -2.69 -1.71
N MET A 47 1.39 -3.27 -2.65
CA MET A 47 1.12 -4.64 -3.11
C MET A 47 1.29 -5.66 -2.00
N ALA A 48 2.40 -5.57 -1.24
CA ALA A 48 2.65 -6.47 -0.13
C ALA A 48 1.60 -6.29 0.97
N ALA A 49 1.27 -5.06 1.32
CA ALA A 49 0.25 -4.77 2.32
C ALA A 49 -1.11 -5.34 1.92
N MET A 50 -1.51 -5.18 0.65
CA MET A 50 -2.77 -5.72 0.15
C MET A 50 -2.78 -7.25 0.17
N SER A 51 -1.71 -7.90 -0.28
CA SER A 51 -1.63 -9.36 -0.27
C SER A 51 -1.73 -9.92 1.14
N MET A 52 -1.06 -9.28 2.09
CA MET A 52 -1.11 -9.69 3.50
C MET A 52 -2.49 -9.41 4.12
N ALA A 53 -3.09 -8.27 3.82
CA ALA A 53 -4.40 -7.90 4.33
C ALA A 53 -5.50 -8.86 3.86
N LEU A 54 -5.42 -9.31 2.62
CA LEU A 54 -6.38 -10.25 2.05
C LEU A 54 -6.04 -11.72 2.33
N GLY A 55 -4.81 -11.99 2.78
CA GLY A 55 -4.34 -13.36 2.97
C GLY A 55 -4.16 -14.12 1.66
N VAL A 56 -3.85 -13.42 0.57
CA VAL A 56 -3.68 -14.00 -0.75
C VAL A 56 -2.24 -13.93 -1.21
N ARG A 57 -1.87 -14.85 -2.09
CA ARG A 57 -0.60 -14.85 -2.76
C ARG A 57 -0.71 -14.04 -4.05
N LEU A 58 0.20 -13.09 -4.24
CA LEU A 58 0.35 -12.34 -5.48
C LEU A 58 1.66 -12.73 -6.13
N ALA A 59 1.61 -13.12 -7.39
CA ALA A 59 2.80 -13.57 -8.09
C ALA A 59 2.86 -13.01 -9.51
N LYS A 60 4.08 -12.61 -9.89
CA LYS A 60 4.43 -12.37 -11.29
C LYS A 60 5.43 -13.46 -11.67
N PRO A 61 5.05 -14.44 -12.51
CA PRO A 61 5.89 -15.59 -12.78
C PRO A 61 7.31 -15.21 -13.22
N GLY A 62 8.31 -15.82 -12.58
CA GLY A 62 9.71 -15.55 -12.88
C GLY A 62 10.26 -14.24 -12.31
N VAL A 63 9.45 -13.43 -11.65
CA VAL A 63 9.88 -12.13 -11.11
C VAL A 63 9.75 -12.08 -9.59
N TYR A 64 8.55 -12.31 -9.05
CA TYR A 64 8.35 -12.31 -7.59
C TYR A 64 7.13 -13.12 -7.18
N VAL A 65 7.11 -13.51 -5.90
CA VAL A 65 5.94 -14.07 -5.22
C VAL A 65 5.79 -13.34 -3.89
N LEU A 66 4.67 -12.67 -3.70
CA LEU A 66 4.35 -11.97 -2.45
C LEU A 66 3.39 -12.82 -1.64
N ASN A 67 3.66 -12.90 -0.32
CA ASN A 67 2.84 -13.66 0.61
C ASN A 67 2.65 -15.10 0.14
N GLY A 68 3.77 -15.80 -0.11
CA GLY A 68 3.77 -17.13 -0.71
C GLY A 68 2.96 -18.18 0.04
N LYS A 69 2.74 -17.98 1.34
CA LYS A 69 1.91 -18.87 2.18
C LYS A 69 0.41 -18.56 2.08
N GLY A 70 0.05 -17.47 1.39
CA GLY A 70 -1.34 -17.10 1.20
C GLY A 70 -2.04 -18.01 0.21
N ARG A 71 -3.36 -17.97 0.23
CA ARG A 71 -4.19 -18.71 -0.74
C ARG A 71 -4.18 -18.00 -2.08
N ASP A 72 -4.59 -18.69 -3.12
CA ASP A 72 -4.76 -18.07 -4.42
C ASP A 72 -5.93 -17.08 -4.39
N ALA A 73 -5.76 -15.96 -5.11
CA ALA A 73 -6.80 -14.94 -5.20
C ALA A 73 -8.00 -15.45 -6.00
N GLY A 74 -9.18 -15.13 -5.53
CA GLY A 74 -10.45 -15.49 -6.18
C GLY A 74 -11.32 -14.26 -6.44
N PRO A 75 -12.50 -14.43 -7.05
CA PRO A 75 -13.39 -13.31 -7.40
C PRO A 75 -13.82 -12.46 -6.20
N LEU A 76 -14.02 -13.08 -5.04
CA LEU A 76 -14.39 -12.34 -3.84
C LEU A 76 -13.27 -11.43 -3.34
N ASP A 77 -12.02 -11.75 -3.64
CA ASP A 77 -10.87 -10.95 -3.23
C ASP A 77 -10.83 -9.62 -3.96
N THR A 78 -11.31 -9.56 -5.18
CA THR A 78 -11.42 -8.30 -5.91
C THR A 78 -12.35 -7.33 -5.17
N ARG A 79 -13.49 -7.81 -4.69
CA ARG A 79 -14.41 -7.00 -3.89
C ARG A 79 -13.80 -6.57 -2.57
N ARG A 80 -13.10 -7.48 -1.89
CA ARG A 80 -12.40 -7.19 -0.64
C ARG A 80 -11.32 -6.13 -0.86
N ALA A 81 -10.55 -6.25 -1.94
CA ALA A 81 -9.54 -5.28 -2.31
C ALA A 81 -10.15 -3.91 -2.58
N GLN A 82 -11.23 -3.86 -3.35
CA GLN A 82 -11.94 -2.61 -3.64
C GLN A 82 -12.44 -1.94 -2.35
N LYS A 83 -12.95 -2.71 -1.41
CA LYS A 83 -13.40 -2.19 -0.12
C LYS A 83 -12.25 -1.61 0.68
N LEU A 84 -11.11 -2.29 0.74
CA LEU A 84 -9.92 -1.80 1.44
C LEU A 84 -9.37 -0.53 0.79
N VAL A 85 -9.31 -0.49 -0.54
CA VAL A 85 -8.87 0.70 -1.28
C VAL A 85 -9.81 1.88 -0.99
N SER A 86 -11.12 1.64 -0.98
CA SER A 86 -12.09 2.67 -0.66
C SER A 86 -11.89 3.23 0.74
N LEU A 87 -11.63 2.37 1.73
CA LEU A 87 -11.34 2.81 3.10
C LEU A 87 -10.07 3.66 3.16
N VAL A 88 -9.01 3.25 2.46
CA VAL A 88 -7.76 4.01 2.40
C VAL A 88 -7.98 5.37 1.75
N VAL A 89 -8.72 5.44 0.65
CA VAL A 89 -9.05 6.69 -0.03
C VAL A 89 -9.87 7.60 0.88
N MET A 90 -10.84 7.06 1.61
CA MET A 90 -11.65 7.82 2.56
C MET A 90 -10.82 8.44 3.67
N VAL A 91 -9.68 7.87 4.01
CA VAL A 91 -8.74 8.43 4.98
C VAL A 91 -7.78 9.40 4.31
N LEU A 92 -7.24 9.05 3.14
CA LEU A 92 -6.23 9.85 2.42
C LEU A 92 -6.78 11.20 1.96
N VAL A 93 -7.99 11.24 1.43
CA VAL A 93 -8.54 12.48 0.87
C VAL A 93 -8.70 13.57 1.93
N PRO A 94 -9.31 13.32 3.10
CA PRO A 94 -9.36 14.32 4.16
C PRO A 94 -7.98 14.71 4.70
N LEU A 95 -7.05 13.75 4.82
CA LEU A 95 -5.69 14.05 5.28
C LEU A 95 -4.96 14.95 4.29
N ALA A 96 -5.08 14.68 3.00
CA ALA A 96 -4.48 15.51 1.95
C ALA A 96 -5.07 16.92 1.96
N ALA A 97 -6.40 17.04 2.15
CA ALA A 97 -7.06 18.34 2.24
C ALA A 97 -6.58 19.15 3.45
N VAL A 98 -6.45 18.49 4.61
CA VAL A 98 -5.93 19.15 5.82
C VAL A 98 -4.49 19.58 5.62
N ALA A 99 -3.64 18.71 5.07
CA ALA A 99 -2.25 19.03 4.82
C ALA A 99 -2.11 20.22 3.86
N HIS A 100 -2.90 20.24 2.79
CA HIS A 100 -2.92 21.35 1.82
C HIS A 100 -3.33 22.66 2.51
N PHE A 101 -4.37 22.63 3.33
CA PHE A 101 -4.84 23.80 4.06
C PHE A 101 -3.78 24.33 5.02
N LEU A 102 -3.11 23.45 5.77
CA LEU A 102 -2.05 23.84 6.69
C LEU A 102 -0.86 24.44 5.97
N VAL A 103 -0.46 23.88 4.82
CA VAL A 103 0.62 24.44 4.01
C VAL A 103 0.22 25.81 3.48
N ALA A 104 -1.01 25.98 3.00
CA ALA A 104 -1.51 27.27 2.53
C ALA A 104 -1.49 28.32 3.64
N LEU A 105 -1.90 27.98 4.85
CA LEU A 105 -1.82 28.89 6.01
C LEU A 105 -0.38 29.25 6.35
N ALA A 106 0.53 28.28 6.33
CA ALA A 106 1.94 28.50 6.69
C ALA A 106 2.67 29.37 5.65
N THR A 107 2.28 29.27 4.39
CA THR A 107 2.92 30.04 3.29
C THR A 107 2.20 31.33 2.95
N GLY A 108 1.07 31.62 3.57
CA GLY A 108 0.26 32.79 3.28
C GLY A 108 -0.45 32.73 1.94
N ALA A 109 -0.54 31.54 1.36
CA ALA A 109 -1.13 31.35 0.03
C ALA A 109 -2.63 31.06 0.09
#